data_fcdd8070dde18cc9b687fa13d051a28d
#
_entry.id   fcdd8070dde18cc9b687fa13d051a28d
#
_cell.length_a   1.000
_cell.length_b   1.000
_cell.length_c   1.000
_cell.angle_alpha   90.00
_cell.angle_beta   90.00
_cell.angle_gamma   90.00
#
_symmetry.space_group_name_H-M   'P 1'
#
loop_
_entity.id
_entity.type
_entity.pdbx_description
1 polymer ?
#
loop_
_entity_poly.entity_id
_entity_poly.type
_entity_poly.pdbx_seq_one_letter_code
_entity_poly.pdbx_strand_id
1 'polypeptide(L)'
;MTRKPWRAGKDLSTVVENMEIGTGQRGDGRHAFVTREELVGLKLARRRTSGGASYALNPGIEIDSTLMTVDFPTKPLNFKATGGFGSVLLEWDMPNYRGHSLTEIWRGTEDDLADAVLVATTPGQVYGDPVDPGWSGFYWIRFVNAAGVKGPWNAEKGTQAQTQIGVKAIIDQIRDEAAKSPV
;
A
#
# COMPACT_ATOMS: atom_id res chain seq x y z
N MET A 1 32.58 -4.39 12.40
CA MET A 1 33.23 -3.10 12.68
C MET A 1 33.90 -2.62 11.40
N THR A 2 33.39 -1.59 10.78
CA THR A 2 34.00 -0.95 9.60
C THR A 2 35.25 -0.22 10.04
N ARG A 3 36.41 -0.69 9.60
CA ARG A 3 37.71 -0.09 9.88
C ARG A 3 37.74 1.30 9.24
N LYS A 4 37.97 2.36 10.05
CA LYS A 4 38.12 3.72 9.51
C LYS A 4 39.35 3.75 8.60
N PRO A 5 39.21 4.23 7.35
CA PRO A 5 40.34 4.24 6.38
C PRO A 5 41.42 5.28 6.75
N TRP A 6 41.07 6.30 7.54
CA TRP A 6 41.92 7.42 7.94
C TRP A 6 42.85 7.01 9.05
N ARG A 7 44.12 7.32 8.91
CA ARG A 7 45.13 7.13 9.98
C ARG A 7 45.14 8.29 10.96
N ALA A 8 45.30 7.97 12.24
CA ALA A 8 45.55 8.97 13.27
C ALA A 8 47.06 9.22 13.38
N GLY A 9 47.49 10.45 13.16
CA GLY A 9 48.88 10.86 13.22
C GLY A 9 49.04 12.29 12.72
N LYS A 10 50.16 12.92 13.09
CA LYS A 10 50.50 14.29 12.66
C LYS A 10 51.76 14.32 11.81
N ASP A 11 52.37 13.17 11.53
CA ASP A 11 53.51 13.02 10.66
C ASP A 11 53.13 13.21 9.18
N LEU A 12 54.08 13.67 8.38
CA LEU A 12 53.87 14.01 7.00
C LEU A 12 53.38 12.80 6.19
N SER A 13 53.82 11.60 6.50
CA SER A 13 53.44 10.37 5.79
C SER A 13 51.94 10.06 6.03
N THR A 14 51.44 10.25 7.25
CA THR A 14 50.05 10.09 7.61
C THR A 14 49.15 11.12 6.90
N VAL A 15 49.62 12.37 6.82
CA VAL A 15 48.89 13.44 6.11
C VAL A 15 48.81 13.14 4.61
N VAL A 16 49.92 12.72 4.00
CA VAL A 16 49.94 12.36 2.57
C VAL A 16 49.01 11.18 2.31
N GLU A 17 49.07 10.11 3.08
CA GLU A 17 48.19 8.95 2.95
C GLU A 17 46.69 9.32 3.08
N ASN A 18 46.36 10.16 4.04
CA ASN A 18 45.00 10.63 4.21
C ASN A 18 44.54 11.52 3.02
N MET A 19 45.42 12.35 2.49
CA MET A 19 45.12 13.13 1.27
C MET A 19 44.91 12.25 0.05
N GLU A 20 45.74 11.22 -0.15
CA GLU A 20 45.57 10.26 -1.23
C GLU A 20 44.23 9.52 -1.15
N ILE A 21 43.80 9.13 0.05
CA ILE A 21 42.50 8.53 0.29
C ILE A 21 41.38 9.54 -0.02
N GLY A 22 41.53 10.77 0.46
CA GLY A 22 40.53 11.82 0.26
C GLY A 22 40.40 12.29 -1.20
N THR A 23 41.47 12.24 -1.99
CA THR A 23 41.47 12.56 -3.41
C THR A 23 41.12 11.37 -4.31
N GLY A 24 40.90 10.19 -3.73
CA GLY A 24 40.58 8.97 -4.46
C GLY A 24 41.76 8.30 -5.14
N GLN A 25 42.99 8.77 -4.91
CA GLN A 25 44.21 8.19 -5.48
C GLN A 25 44.61 6.87 -4.80
N ARG A 26 44.09 6.62 -3.62
CA ARG A 26 44.34 5.41 -2.84
C ARG A 26 43.04 4.82 -2.28
N GLY A 27 42.88 3.51 -2.47
CA GLY A 27 41.70 2.77 -2.01
C GLY A 27 40.65 2.57 -3.09
N ASP A 28 39.40 2.25 -2.69
CA ASP A 28 38.29 1.95 -3.58
C ASP A 28 37.41 3.19 -3.91
N GLY A 29 37.87 4.37 -3.54
CA GLY A 29 37.17 5.64 -3.78
C GLY A 29 35.98 5.93 -2.85
N ARG A 30 35.52 4.97 -2.02
CA ARG A 30 34.36 5.16 -1.12
C ARG A 30 34.55 6.25 -0.08
N HIS A 31 35.78 6.63 0.19
CA HIS A 31 36.15 7.63 1.19
C HIS A 31 36.77 8.88 0.56
N ALA A 32 36.66 9.01 -0.77
CA ALA A 32 37.08 10.21 -1.47
C ALA A 32 36.17 11.40 -1.13
N PHE A 33 36.75 12.59 -1.15
CA PHE A 33 35.99 13.83 -0.99
C PHE A 33 35.12 14.06 -2.21
N VAL A 34 33.89 14.42 -1.99
CA VAL A 34 32.99 14.87 -3.04
C VAL A 34 33.27 16.33 -3.34
N THR A 35 33.56 16.66 -4.58
CA THR A 35 33.80 18.04 -4.99
C THR A 35 32.48 18.81 -5.09
N ARG A 36 32.57 20.14 -4.98
CA ARG A 36 31.40 21.02 -5.15
C ARG A 36 30.80 20.92 -6.56
N GLU A 37 31.63 20.68 -7.57
CA GLU A 37 31.16 20.50 -8.95
C GLU A 37 30.42 19.17 -9.16
N GLU A 38 30.89 18.12 -8.52
CA GLU A 38 30.15 16.83 -8.51
C GLU A 38 28.79 16.98 -7.84
N LEU A 39 28.70 17.72 -6.72
CA LEU A 39 27.42 18.03 -6.09
C LEU A 39 26.49 18.81 -7.00
N VAL A 40 27.03 19.74 -7.81
CA VAL A 40 26.22 20.46 -8.81
C VAL A 40 25.81 19.55 -9.94
N GLY A 41 26.72 18.70 -10.44
CA GLY A 41 26.41 17.71 -11.47
C GLY A 41 25.34 16.71 -11.05
N LEU A 42 25.33 16.32 -9.77
CA LEU A 42 24.32 15.48 -9.16
C LEU A 42 23.03 16.24 -8.76
N LYS A 43 22.94 17.54 -9.07
CA LYS A 43 21.81 18.44 -8.70
C LYS A 43 21.59 18.58 -7.17
N LEU A 44 22.54 18.20 -6.35
CA LEU A 44 22.48 18.31 -4.88
C LEU A 44 22.87 19.71 -4.40
N ALA A 45 23.56 20.50 -5.23
CA ALA A 45 23.93 21.87 -4.98
C ALA A 45 23.72 22.73 -6.22
N ARG A 46 23.61 24.05 -6.05
CA ARG A 46 23.58 25.04 -7.13
C ARG A 46 24.68 26.09 -6.93
N ARG A 47 25.23 26.55 -8.02
CA ARG A 47 26.20 27.66 -8.02
C ARG A 47 25.46 28.98 -7.82
N ARG A 48 25.86 29.76 -6.83
CA ARG A 48 25.34 31.14 -6.65
C ARG A 48 26.07 32.07 -7.62
N THR A 49 25.32 32.87 -8.37
CA THR A 49 25.86 33.82 -9.35
C THR A 49 26.10 35.21 -8.78
N SER A 50 25.73 35.47 -7.52
CA SER A 50 25.88 36.77 -6.87
C SER A 50 26.78 36.71 -5.65
N GLY A 51 27.84 37.54 -5.62
CA GLY A 51 28.61 37.82 -4.39
C GLY A 51 29.70 36.86 -4.01
N GLY A 52 30.52 36.36 -4.97
CA GLY A 52 31.61 35.42 -4.73
C GLY A 52 31.25 33.99 -4.98
N ALA A 53 32.29 33.11 -5.16
CA ALA A 53 32.09 31.70 -5.49
C ALA A 53 31.49 30.93 -4.29
N SER A 54 30.20 31.08 -4.08
CA SER A 54 29.47 30.33 -3.06
C SER A 54 28.55 29.31 -3.70
N TYR A 55 28.51 28.13 -3.11
CA TYR A 55 27.60 27.06 -3.46
C TYR A 55 26.51 26.99 -2.38
N ALA A 56 25.28 26.80 -2.79
CA ALA A 56 24.18 26.52 -1.88
C ALA A 56 23.73 25.09 -2.12
N LEU A 57 23.48 24.34 -1.06
CA LEU A 57 22.74 23.09 -1.17
C LEU A 57 21.36 23.38 -1.76
N ASN A 58 20.91 22.57 -2.66
CA ASN A 58 19.52 22.66 -3.12
C ASN A 58 18.62 22.44 -1.88
N PRO A 59 17.71 23.37 -1.56
CA PRO A 59 16.75 23.14 -0.50
C PRO A 59 15.70 22.14 -1.00
N GLY A 60 15.98 20.91 -0.80
CA GLY A 60 15.22 19.79 -1.33
C GLY A 60 15.83 19.30 -2.65
N ILE A 61 16.23 18.05 -2.66
CA ILE A 61 16.13 17.26 -3.87
C ILE A 61 14.64 17.40 -4.21
N GLU A 62 14.30 18.14 -5.27
CA GLU A 62 13.03 17.90 -5.91
C GLU A 62 13.10 16.46 -6.45
N ILE A 63 12.87 15.51 -5.59
CA ILE A 63 12.35 14.23 -6.03
C ILE A 63 11.15 14.66 -6.85
N ASP A 64 11.18 14.39 -8.13
CA ASP A 64 10.07 14.71 -9.01
C ASP A 64 8.82 14.24 -8.27
N SER A 65 8.12 15.20 -7.65
CA SER A 65 6.98 14.91 -6.79
C SER A 65 5.87 14.24 -7.61
N THR A 66 5.95 14.35 -8.94
CA THR A 66 5.06 13.64 -9.87
C THR A 66 5.31 12.12 -9.86
N LEU A 67 6.51 11.65 -9.50
CA LEU A 67 6.81 10.22 -9.35
C LEU A 67 6.42 9.64 -7.98
N MET A 68 6.20 10.52 -6.99
CA MET A 68 5.86 10.14 -5.62
C MET A 68 4.47 10.62 -5.19
N THR A 69 3.73 11.30 -6.05
CA THR A 69 2.36 11.70 -5.72
C THR A 69 1.45 10.47 -5.77
N VAL A 70 0.98 10.13 -4.60
CA VAL A 70 -0.08 9.15 -4.41
C VAL A 70 -1.39 9.89 -4.63
N ASP A 71 -2.15 9.46 -5.61
CA ASP A 71 -3.43 10.10 -5.93
C ASP A 71 -4.47 9.79 -4.85
N PHE A 72 -5.50 10.63 -4.76
CA PHE A 72 -6.65 10.34 -3.92
C PHE A 72 -7.37 9.09 -4.48
N PRO A 73 -7.75 8.10 -3.64
CA PRO A 73 -8.38 6.88 -4.13
C PRO A 73 -9.70 7.16 -4.82
N THR A 74 -9.88 6.55 -5.99
CA THR A 74 -11.15 6.59 -6.72
C THR A 74 -12.19 5.67 -6.09
N LYS A 75 -13.45 5.87 -6.45
CA LYS A 75 -14.56 4.98 -6.07
C LYS A 75 -14.36 3.61 -6.74
N PRO A 76 -14.50 2.47 -6.02
CA PRO A 76 -14.55 1.15 -6.64
C PRO A 76 -15.72 1.02 -7.62
N LEU A 77 -15.46 0.43 -8.80
CA LEU A 77 -16.45 0.21 -9.84
C LEU A 77 -16.75 -1.28 -10.02
N ASN A 78 -17.93 -1.59 -10.53
CA ASN A 78 -18.38 -2.94 -10.88
C ASN A 78 -18.24 -3.95 -9.73
N PHE A 79 -18.43 -3.48 -8.50
CA PHE A 79 -18.41 -4.36 -7.34
C PHE A 79 -19.55 -5.36 -7.38
N LYS A 80 -19.22 -6.64 -7.26
CA LYS A 80 -20.14 -7.77 -7.25
C LYS A 80 -19.87 -8.64 -6.04
N ALA A 81 -20.95 -9.19 -5.47
CA ALA A 81 -20.91 -10.16 -4.39
C ALA A 81 -21.75 -11.38 -4.80
N THR A 82 -21.09 -12.50 -5.02
CA THR A 82 -21.72 -13.75 -5.48
C THR A 82 -21.64 -14.80 -4.38
N GLY A 83 -22.80 -15.25 -3.92
CA GLY A 83 -22.87 -16.28 -2.88
C GLY A 83 -22.61 -17.68 -3.43
N GLY A 84 -21.73 -18.41 -2.75
CA GLY A 84 -21.48 -19.84 -2.93
C GLY A 84 -22.13 -20.69 -1.84
N PHE A 85 -21.57 -21.85 -1.54
CA PHE A 85 -22.06 -22.74 -0.49
C PHE A 85 -21.64 -22.33 0.94
N GLY A 86 -20.39 -21.93 1.12
CA GLY A 86 -19.81 -21.56 2.42
C GLY A 86 -18.91 -20.35 2.31
N SER A 87 -19.13 -19.54 1.27
CA SER A 87 -18.38 -18.31 1.06
C SER A 87 -19.12 -17.39 0.10
N VAL A 88 -18.81 -16.10 0.18
CA VAL A 88 -19.21 -15.09 -0.81
C VAL A 88 -17.99 -14.66 -1.59
N LEU A 89 -18.04 -14.78 -2.91
CA LEU A 89 -17.01 -14.26 -3.80
C LEU A 89 -17.30 -12.79 -4.07
N LEU A 90 -16.31 -11.94 -3.79
CA LEU A 90 -16.34 -10.51 -4.02
C LEU A 90 -15.37 -10.16 -5.14
N GLU A 91 -15.83 -9.39 -6.12
CA GLU A 91 -15.06 -8.99 -7.30
C GLU A 91 -15.29 -7.52 -7.61
N TRP A 92 -14.27 -6.83 -8.09
CA TRP A 92 -14.35 -5.42 -8.49
C TRP A 92 -13.30 -5.07 -9.53
N ASP A 93 -13.46 -3.93 -10.18
CA ASP A 93 -12.52 -3.45 -11.18
C ASP A 93 -11.19 -3.02 -10.57
N MET A 94 -10.16 -3.08 -11.39
CA MET A 94 -8.82 -2.57 -11.06
C MET A 94 -8.88 -1.09 -10.67
N PRO A 95 -8.23 -0.69 -9.57
CA PRO A 95 -8.10 0.72 -9.20
C PRO A 95 -7.46 1.54 -10.32
N ASN A 96 -8.08 2.64 -10.68
CA ASN A 96 -7.63 3.48 -11.78
C ASN A 96 -6.98 4.80 -11.23
N TYR A 97 -6.07 4.69 -10.27
CA TYR A 97 -5.30 5.79 -9.70
C TYR A 97 -3.92 5.31 -9.26
N ARG A 98 -2.96 6.23 -9.13
CA ARG A 98 -1.59 5.87 -8.72
C ARG A 98 -1.48 5.69 -7.21
N GLY A 99 -0.72 4.68 -6.80
CA GLY A 99 -0.42 4.45 -5.39
C GLY A 99 -1.51 3.70 -4.64
N HIS A 100 -2.29 2.86 -5.31
CA HIS A 100 -3.17 1.91 -4.64
C HIS A 100 -2.36 1.01 -3.70
N SER A 101 -2.84 0.82 -2.48
CA SER A 101 -2.23 -0.06 -1.49
C SER A 101 -3.10 -1.27 -1.20
N LEU A 102 -4.33 -1.04 -0.81
CA LEU A 102 -5.27 -2.09 -0.45
C LEU A 102 -6.73 -1.66 -0.64
N THR A 103 -7.60 -2.64 -0.67
CA THR A 103 -9.06 -2.50 -0.62
C THR A 103 -9.54 -2.95 0.76
N GLU A 104 -10.27 -2.12 1.47
CA GLU A 104 -11.00 -2.50 2.68
C GLU A 104 -12.34 -3.14 2.28
N ILE A 105 -12.68 -4.25 2.92
CA ILE A 105 -13.92 -5.00 2.71
C ILE A 105 -14.69 -5.00 4.03
N TRP A 106 -15.90 -4.50 3.98
CA TRP A 106 -16.79 -4.38 5.13
C TRP A 106 -18.06 -5.19 4.90
N ARG A 107 -18.58 -5.80 5.95
CA ARG A 107 -19.75 -6.66 5.94
C ARG A 107 -20.72 -6.28 7.04
N GLY A 108 -22.01 -6.27 6.72
CA GLY A 108 -23.12 -6.08 7.65
C GLY A 108 -24.23 -7.10 7.43
N THR A 109 -25.04 -7.34 8.44
CA THR A 109 -26.28 -8.13 8.34
C THR A 109 -27.44 -7.30 7.83
N GLU A 110 -27.41 -6.01 8.09
CA GLU A 110 -28.38 -5.02 7.62
C GLU A 110 -27.75 -4.10 6.56
N ASP A 111 -28.58 -3.44 5.73
CA ASP A 111 -28.14 -2.45 4.74
C ASP A 111 -27.83 -1.10 5.39
N ASP A 112 -26.97 -1.14 6.42
CA ASP A 112 -26.48 0.04 7.13
C ASP A 112 -24.94 -0.04 7.27
N LEU A 113 -24.26 0.91 6.65
CA LEU A 113 -22.81 1.00 6.70
C LEU A 113 -22.28 1.33 8.11
N ALA A 114 -23.09 1.99 8.95
CA ALA A 114 -22.67 2.35 10.31
C ALA A 114 -22.46 1.12 11.20
N ASP A 115 -23.22 0.06 10.95
CA ASP A 115 -23.16 -1.22 11.69
C ASP A 115 -22.24 -2.25 11.00
N ALA A 116 -21.71 -1.91 9.83
CA ALA A 116 -20.80 -2.80 9.10
C ALA A 116 -19.45 -2.92 9.81
N VAL A 117 -18.86 -4.11 9.76
CA VAL A 117 -17.55 -4.42 10.32
C VAL A 117 -16.54 -4.70 9.24
N LEU A 118 -15.29 -4.28 9.46
CA LEU A 118 -14.17 -4.60 8.57
C LEU A 118 -13.86 -6.09 8.68
N VAL A 119 -14.04 -6.84 7.60
CA VAL A 119 -13.77 -8.29 7.57
C VAL A 119 -12.42 -8.61 6.96
N ALA A 120 -11.95 -7.81 6.01
CA ALA A 120 -10.66 -8.04 5.37
C ALA A 120 -10.07 -6.78 4.71
N THR A 121 -8.78 -6.87 4.42
CA THR A 121 -8.06 -5.97 3.52
C THR A 121 -7.27 -6.79 2.52
N THR A 122 -7.27 -6.40 1.25
CA THR A 122 -6.55 -7.10 0.18
C THR A 122 -6.00 -6.12 -0.85
N PRO A 123 -4.80 -6.34 -1.39
CA PRO A 123 -4.30 -5.59 -2.54
C PRO A 123 -4.89 -6.08 -3.87
N GLY A 124 -5.57 -7.24 -3.87
CA GLY A 124 -6.16 -7.84 -5.06
C GLY A 124 -7.51 -7.22 -5.43
N GLN A 125 -8.12 -7.78 -6.47
CA GLN A 125 -9.42 -7.38 -7.03
C GLN A 125 -10.51 -8.41 -6.76
N VAL A 126 -10.16 -9.48 -6.06
CA VAL A 126 -11.04 -10.61 -5.72
C VAL A 126 -10.77 -11.00 -4.28
N TYR A 127 -11.85 -11.31 -3.56
CA TYR A 127 -11.77 -11.83 -2.19
C TYR A 127 -12.89 -12.83 -1.94
N GLY A 128 -12.56 -13.96 -1.32
CA GLY A 128 -13.54 -14.94 -0.86
C GLY A 128 -13.77 -14.78 0.64
N ASP A 129 -14.95 -14.34 1.03
CA ASP A 129 -15.34 -14.22 2.44
C ASP A 129 -16.00 -15.53 2.91
N PRO A 130 -15.38 -16.26 3.86
CA PRO A 130 -16.00 -17.45 4.43
C PRO A 130 -17.18 -17.07 5.31
N VAL A 131 -18.35 -17.61 5.00
CA VAL A 131 -19.59 -17.45 5.75
C VAL A 131 -20.38 -18.74 5.77
N ASP A 132 -21.29 -18.89 6.72
CA ASP A 132 -22.09 -20.10 6.86
C ASP A 132 -23.05 -20.31 5.65
N PRO A 133 -23.40 -21.55 5.35
CA PRO A 133 -24.48 -21.87 4.43
C PRO A 133 -25.80 -21.24 4.88
N GLY A 134 -26.52 -20.58 3.97
CA GLY A 134 -27.76 -19.87 4.26
C GLY A 134 -27.56 -18.46 4.86
N TRP A 135 -26.33 -17.98 4.95
CA TRP A 135 -26.06 -16.61 5.36
C TRP A 135 -26.54 -15.60 4.33
N SER A 136 -27.06 -14.47 4.80
CA SER A 136 -27.45 -13.31 3.98
C SER A 136 -26.94 -12.03 4.64
N GLY A 137 -26.48 -11.07 3.84
CA GLY A 137 -25.99 -9.78 4.31
C GLY A 137 -25.53 -8.88 3.19
N PHE A 138 -24.82 -7.83 3.56
CA PHE A 138 -24.44 -6.73 2.69
C PHE A 138 -22.94 -6.46 2.78
N TYR A 139 -22.36 -6.02 1.65
CA TYR A 139 -20.94 -5.72 1.54
C TYR A 139 -20.70 -4.31 1.00
N TRP A 140 -19.67 -3.66 1.52
CA TRP A 140 -19.13 -2.40 1.04
C TRP A 140 -17.62 -2.54 0.88
N ILE A 141 -17.08 -1.86 -0.11
CA ILE A 141 -15.64 -1.78 -0.30
C ILE A 141 -15.21 -0.34 -0.54
N ARG A 142 -13.97 -0.02 -0.16
CA ARG A 142 -13.30 1.21 -0.53
C ARG A 142 -11.81 0.98 -0.74
N PHE A 143 -11.21 1.80 -1.57
CA PHE A 143 -9.78 1.79 -1.82
C PHE A 143 -9.04 2.63 -0.78
N VAL A 144 -7.80 2.20 -0.47
CA VAL A 144 -6.86 2.94 0.38
C VAL A 144 -5.54 3.05 -0.35
N ASN A 145 -4.97 4.23 -0.37
CA ASN A 145 -3.69 4.47 -1.01
C ASN A 145 -2.49 4.20 -0.10
N ALA A 146 -1.27 4.26 -0.64
CA ALA A 146 -0.04 4.00 0.10
C ALA A 146 0.24 5.03 1.22
N ALA A 147 -0.41 6.18 1.21
CA ALA A 147 -0.37 7.18 2.28
C ALA A 147 -1.42 6.91 3.38
N GLY A 148 -2.20 5.81 3.29
CA GLY A 148 -3.25 5.48 4.24
C GLY A 148 -4.54 6.29 4.06
N VAL A 149 -4.66 7.08 3.00
CA VAL A 149 -5.86 7.85 2.72
C VAL A 149 -6.95 6.92 2.20
N LYS A 150 -8.12 7.00 2.79
CA LYS A 150 -9.29 6.19 2.44
C LYS A 150 -10.15 6.93 1.42
N GLY A 151 -10.50 6.24 0.35
CA GLY A 151 -11.38 6.74 -0.69
C GLY A 151 -12.87 6.61 -0.36
N PRO A 152 -13.72 7.00 -1.31
CA PRO A 152 -15.17 6.84 -1.19
C PRO A 152 -15.57 5.36 -1.25
N TRP A 153 -16.73 5.07 -0.69
CA TRP A 153 -17.35 3.75 -0.77
C TRP A 153 -17.84 3.43 -2.18
N ASN A 154 -17.91 2.14 -2.53
CA ASN A 154 -18.46 1.68 -3.80
C ASN A 154 -19.92 2.10 -4.02
N ALA A 155 -20.73 2.17 -2.96
CA ALA A 155 -22.10 2.64 -2.99
C ALA A 155 -22.53 3.10 -1.59
N GLU A 156 -23.63 3.83 -1.51
CA GLU A 156 -24.28 4.21 -0.26
C GLU A 156 -24.95 2.98 0.37
N LYS A 157 -25.66 2.21 -0.45
CA LYS A 157 -26.26 0.94 -0.05
C LYS A 157 -25.30 -0.22 -0.25
N GLY A 158 -25.39 -1.22 0.60
CA GLY A 158 -24.61 -2.44 0.52
C GLY A 158 -24.99 -3.29 -0.68
N THR A 159 -24.01 -3.99 -1.22
CA THR A 159 -24.24 -5.02 -2.23
C THR A 159 -24.67 -6.30 -1.51
N GLN A 160 -25.93 -6.69 -1.71
CA GLN A 160 -26.48 -7.87 -1.06
C GLN A 160 -25.86 -9.16 -1.62
N ALA A 161 -25.56 -10.10 -0.74
CA ALA A 161 -25.19 -11.47 -1.08
C ALA A 161 -25.88 -12.45 -0.15
N GLN A 162 -26.13 -13.64 -0.68
CA GLN A 162 -26.71 -14.75 0.06
C GLN A 162 -26.04 -16.05 -0.37
N THR A 163 -25.62 -16.85 0.60
CA THR A 163 -25.09 -18.21 0.35
C THR A 163 -26.23 -19.21 0.20
N GLN A 164 -25.94 -20.31 -0.50
CA GLN A 164 -26.92 -21.38 -0.69
C GLN A 164 -27.18 -22.10 0.63
N ILE A 165 -28.42 -22.53 0.83
CA ILE A 165 -28.80 -23.33 2.01
C ILE A 165 -28.12 -24.69 1.88
N GLY A 166 -27.43 -25.11 2.93
CA GLY A 166 -26.78 -26.44 2.97
C GLY A 166 -27.79 -27.57 2.83
N VAL A 167 -27.40 -28.63 2.11
CA VAL A 167 -28.25 -29.83 1.87
C VAL A 167 -28.78 -30.42 3.19
N LYS A 168 -28.00 -30.34 4.27
CA LYS A 168 -28.43 -30.80 5.59
C LYS A 168 -29.63 -30.02 6.12
N ALA A 169 -29.63 -28.69 5.99
CA ALA A 169 -30.76 -27.84 6.41
C ALA A 169 -32.03 -28.14 5.62
N ILE A 170 -31.91 -28.43 4.31
CA ILE A 170 -33.04 -28.86 3.47
C ILE A 170 -33.60 -30.22 3.95
N ILE A 171 -32.72 -31.18 4.26
CA ILE A 171 -33.13 -32.50 4.77
C ILE A 171 -33.82 -32.37 6.11
N ASP A 172 -33.28 -31.55 7.04
CA ASP A 172 -33.88 -31.33 8.36
C ASP A 172 -35.24 -30.64 8.24
N GLN A 173 -35.41 -29.67 7.33
CA GLN A 173 -36.68 -29.02 7.04
C GLN A 173 -37.71 -29.98 6.46
N ILE A 174 -37.33 -30.85 5.53
CA ILE A 174 -38.22 -31.89 4.96
C ILE A 174 -38.64 -32.88 6.06
N ARG A 175 -37.73 -33.27 6.94
CA ARG A 175 -38.02 -34.16 8.07
C ARG A 175 -39.03 -33.55 9.05
N ASP A 176 -38.85 -32.26 9.37
CA ASP A 176 -39.75 -31.54 10.28
C ASP A 176 -41.15 -31.34 9.68
N GLU A 177 -41.24 -31.10 8.37
CA GLU A 177 -42.54 -31.03 7.69
C GLU A 177 -43.23 -32.38 7.58
N ALA A 178 -42.47 -33.43 7.27
CA ALA A 178 -43.01 -34.81 7.24
C ALA A 178 -43.51 -35.24 8.64
N ALA A 179 -42.85 -34.83 9.73
CA ALA A 179 -43.26 -35.11 11.11
C ALA A 179 -44.53 -34.35 11.53
N LYS A 180 -44.85 -33.23 10.88
CA LYS A 180 -46.04 -32.41 11.13
C LYS A 180 -47.26 -32.82 10.29
N SER A 181 -47.10 -33.67 9.27
CA SER A 181 -48.18 -34.11 8.43
C SER A 181 -48.97 -35.22 9.19
N PRO A 182 -50.23 -34.99 9.57
CA PRO A 182 -51.05 -36.05 10.15
C PRO A 182 -51.36 -37.13 9.13
N VAL A 183 -51.12 -38.39 9.50
CA VAL A 183 -51.54 -39.56 8.75
C VAL A 183 -53.05 -39.74 8.91
#